data_9373213733f5c84f85da52957cf15ce2
#
_entry.id   9373213733f5c84f85da52957cf15ce2
#
_cell.length_a   1.000
_cell.length_b   1.000
_cell.length_c   1.000
_cell.angle_alpha   90.00
_cell.angle_beta   90.00
_cell.angle_gamma   90.00
#
_symmetry.space_group_name_H-M   'P 1'
#
loop_
_entity.id
_entity.type
_entity.pdbx_description
1 polymer ?
#
loop_
_entity_poly.entity_id
_entity_poly.type
_entity_poly.pdbx_seq_one_letter_code
_entity_poly.pdbx_strand_id
1 'polypeptide(L)'
;MKEVFEVGLDIIKKIQETQSEKLEQTGHLMAQAFMEGHKFFVSGSGHSHTMAEEMYARAGGLAFVVPILTSELTMTEHPTKSSHIERLSGYAKILVDLYGVSCGDVVLIASNSGRNAYPIELALEAKNRGAHVVAITSMKHTTAQSSRHSCGKNLYQIADIVIDNCGKVGDCALSMDGLDAKLCPTSSMANSFIAQCINVACAKYLIEHNVEVPVFSSLNCDGTEERNDKLFKKYTRMY
;
A
#
# COMPACT_ATOMS: atom_id res chain seq x y z
N MET A 1 -16.92 21.33 9.72
CA MET A 1 -17.11 19.85 9.61
C MET A 1 -17.54 19.43 8.21
N LYS A 2 -18.42 20.18 7.52
CA LYS A 2 -18.90 19.87 6.17
C LYS A 2 -17.76 19.74 5.15
N GLU A 3 -16.78 20.61 5.23
CA GLU A 3 -15.61 20.69 4.35
C GLU A 3 -14.77 19.41 4.37
N VAL A 4 -14.67 18.72 5.50
CA VAL A 4 -13.92 17.47 5.62
C VAL A 4 -14.61 16.37 4.81
N PHE A 5 -15.95 16.28 4.91
CA PHE A 5 -16.72 15.32 4.12
C PHE A 5 -16.64 15.62 2.62
N GLU A 6 -16.73 16.91 2.24
CA GLU A 6 -16.59 17.33 0.85
C GLU A 6 -15.22 16.95 0.26
N VAL A 7 -14.14 17.14 1.02
CA VAL A 7 -12.78 16.71 0.63
C VAL A 7 -12.73 15.21 0.42
N GLY A 8 -13.24 14.42 1.36
CA GLY A 8 -13.22 12.96 1.28
C GLY A 8 -14.02 12.43 0.09
N LEU A 9 -15.25 12.92 -0.09
CA LEU A 9 -16.11 12.53 -1.21
C LEU A 9 -15.51 12.92 -2.57
N ASP A 10 -14.92 14.12 -2.70
CA ASP A 10 -14.25 14.56 -3.92
C ASP A 10 -13.08 13.64 -4.31
N ILE A 11 -12.26 13.23 -3.33
CA ILE A 11 -11.15 12.33 -3.57
C ILE A 11 -11.63 10.94 -3.99
N ILE A 12 -12.61 10.37 -3.27
CA ILE A 12 -13.16 9.06 -3.58
C ILE A 12 -13.77 9.05 -4.99
N LYS A 13 -14.53 10.10 -5.34
CA LYS A 13 -15.10 10.24 -6.67
C LYS A 13 -14.03 10.32 -7.76
N LYS A 14 -12.96 11.11 -7.54
CA LYS A 14 -11.82 11.18 -8.49
C LYS A 14 -11.12 9.85 -8.66
N ILE A 15 -10.89 9.11 -7.58
CA ILE A 15 -10.30 7.77 -7.65
C ILE A 15 -11.22 6.86 -8.48
N GLN A 16 -12.52 6.87 -8.23
CA GLN A 16 -13.49 6.09 -8.99
C GLN A 16 -13.46 6.42 -10.48
N GLU A 17 -13.46 7.71 -10.83
CA GLU A 17 -13.51 8.17 -12.22
C GLU A 17 -12.22 7.93 -13.00
N THR A 18 -11.05 7.95 -12.32
CA THR A 18 -9.75 7.99 -13.00
C THR A 18 -8.86 6.78 -12.74
N GLN A 19 -9.15 5.96 -11.72
CA GLN A 19 -8.27 4.87 -11.31
C GLN A 19 -8.93 3.48 -11.35
N SER A 20 -10.23 3.36 -11.62
CA SER A 20 -10.96 2.08 -11.56
C SER A 20 -10.27 0.97 -12.35
N GLU A 21 -9.82 1.23 -13.57
CA GLU A 21 -9.11 0.26 -14.41
C GLU A 21 -7.81 -0.24 -13.75
N LYS A 22 -7.02 0.66 -13.17
CA LYS A 22 -5.76 0.31 -12.49
C LYS A 22 -6.00 -0.46 -11.19
N LEU A 23 -7.08 -0.15 -10.48
CA LEU A 23 -7.49 -0.87 -9.27
C LEU A 23 -7.89 -2.31 -9.62
N GLU A 24 -8.68 -2.51 -10.67
CA GLU A 24 -9.03 -3.82 -11.19
C GLU A 24 -7.79 -4.59 -11.68
N GLN A 25 -6.94 -3.96 -12.49
CA GLN A 25 -5.68 -4.55 -12.95
C GLN A 25 -4.80 -4.99 -11.79
N THR A 26 -4.68 -4.19 -10.73
CA THR A 26 -3.91 -4.54 -9.53
C THR A 26 -4.53 -5.72 -8.78
N GLY A 27 -5.85 -5.73 -8.62
CA GLY A 27 -6.57 -6.85 -8.00
C GLY A 27 -6.42 -8.15 -8.80
N HIS A 28 -6.47 -8.08 -10.12
CA HIS A 28 -6.23 -9.24 -11.00
C HIS A 28 -4.79 -9.74 -10.88
N LEU A 29 -3.80 -8.83 -10.92
CA LEU A 29 -2.39 -9.19 -10.73
C LEU A 29 -2.15 -9.87 -9.36
N MET A 30 -2.77 -9.35 -8.30
CA MET A 30 -2.74 -9.95 -6.97
C MET A 30 -3.34 -11.36 -6.95
N ALA A 31 -4.47 -11.56 -7.62
CA ALA A 31 -5.13 -12.86 -7.72
C ALA A 31 -4.31 -13.87 -8.53
N GLN A 32 -3.74 -13.45 -9.65
CA GLN A 32 -2.87 -14.29 -10.49
C GLN A 32 -1.62 -14.73 -9.72
N ALA A 33 -0.93 -13.80 -9.05
CA ALA A 33 0.22 -14.14 -8.20
C ALA A 33 -0.15 -15.18 -7.14
N PHE A 34 -1.30 -15.03 -6.47
CA PHE A 34 -1.78 -16.00 -5.49
C PHE A 34 -2.04 -17.39 -6.13
N MET A 35 -2.70 -17.44 -7.28
CA MET A 35 -3.01 -18.70 -7.98
C MET A 35 -1.75 -19.43 -8.44
N GLU A 36 -0.71 -18.70 -8.79
CA GLU A 36 0.59 -19.23 -9.24
C GLU A 36 1.54 -19.55 -8.07
N GLY A 37 1.12 -19.32 -6.83
CA GLY A 37 1.91 -19.60 -5.62
C GLY A 37 2.94 -18.52 -5.28
N HIS A 38 2.86 -17.36 -5.92
CA HIS A 38 3.64 -16.18 -5.62
C HIS A 38 3.05 -15.38 -4.46
N LYS A 39 3.80 -14.40 -3.94
CA LYS A 39 3.40 -13.58 -2.81
C LYS A 39 2.97 -12.19 -3.25
N PHE A 40 2.05 -11.62 -2.47
CA PHE A 40 1.66 -10.23 -2.60
C PHE A 40 2.13 -9.46 -1.36
N PHE A 41 3.15 -8.63 -1.55
CA PHE A 41 3.73 -7.81 -0.50
C PHE A 41 3.12 -6.41 -0.51
N VAL A 42 2.95 -5.83 0.68
CA VAL A 42 2.50 -4.45 0.85
C VAL A 42 3.44 -3.71 1.79
N SER A 43 3.85 -2.51 1.41
CA SER A 43 4.73 -1.68 2.22
C SER A 43 4.45 -0.19 2.08
N GLY A 44 4.92 0.55 3.07
CA GLY A 44 4.94 2.00 3.14
C GLY A 44 5.72 2.47 4.35
N SER A 45 6.04 3.75 4.40
CA SER A 45 6.74 4.35 5.55
C SER A 45 6.01 5.59 6.06
N GLY A 46 6.23 5.97 7.32
CA GLY A 46 5.43 7.00 7.98
C GLY A 46 3.95 6.62 7.96
N HIS A 47 3.03 7.56 7.76
CA HIS A 47 1.60 7.26 7.66
C HIS A 47 1.25 6.31 6.49
N SER A 48 2.09 6.20 5.46
CA SER A 48 1.86 5.25 4.37
C SER A 48 1.96 3.78 4.80
N HIS A 49 2.55 3.48 5.99
CA HIS A 49 2.58 2.12 6.52
C HIS A 49 1.18 1.56 6.80
N THR A 50 0.20 2.43 7.08
CA THR A 50 -1.19 2.04 7.33
C THR A 50 -1.82 1.30 6.16
N MET A 51 -1.29 1.45 4.93
CA MET A 51 -1.72 0.64 3.78
C MET A 51 -1.45 -0.85 3.99
N ALA A 52 -0.31 -1.20 4.57
CA ALA A 52 0.02 -2.57 4.89
C ALA A 52 -0.87 -3.11 6.02
N GLU A 53 -1.12 -2.31 7.06
CA GLU A 53 -2.03 -2.69 8.15
C GLU A 53 -3.48 -2.82 7.66
N GLU A 54 -3.92 -1.96 6.74
CA GLU A 54 -5.27 -1.99 6.17
C GLU A 54 -5.54 -3.27 5.34
N MET A 55 -4.52 -3.83 4.70
CA MET A 55 -4.66 -5.04 3.89
C MET A 55 -4.34 -6.33 4.65
N TYR A 56 -3.60 -6.27 5.77
CA TYR A 56 -3.09 -7.43 6.50
C TYR A 56 -3.92 -7.74 7.74
N ALA A 57 -4.22 -9.06 7.95
CA ALA A 57 -4.71 -9.65 9.20
C ALA A 57 -5.92 -8.95 9.85
N ARG A 58 -6.82 -8.37 9.07
CA ARG A 58 -8.04 -7.74 9.57
C ARG A 58 -9.29 -8.42 9.03
N ALA A 59 -10.44 -8.19 9.66
CA ALA A 59 -11.74 -8.58 9.13
C ALA A 59 -11.92 -8.04 7.70
N GLY A 60 -12.27 -8.92 6.75
CA GLY A 60 -12.39 -8.59 5.33
C GLY A 60 -11.06 -8.54 4.56
N GLY A 61 -9.92 -8.70 5.22
CA GLY A 61 -8.61 -8.77 4.57
C GLY A 61 -8.33 -10.15 3.98
N LEU A 62 -7.51 -10.19 2.92
CA LEU A 62 -7.08 -11.43 2.29
C LEU A 62 -5.89 -12.03 3.04
N ALA A 63 -6.01 -13.30 3.44
CA ALA A 63 -5.07 -13.94 4.37
C ALA A 63 -3.64 -14.11 3.82
N PHE A 64 -3.48 -14.09 2.50
CA PHE A 64 -2.18 -14.28 1.83
C PHE A 64 -1.37 -12.99 1.63
N VAL A 65 -1.89 -11.85 2.05
CA VAL A 65 -1.15 -10.58 2.01
C VAL A 65 0.01 -10.63 2.99
N VAL A 66 1.19 -10.23 2.55
CA VAL A 66 2.43 -10.20 3.35
C VAL A 66 2.84 -8.74 3.56
N PRO A 67 2.76 -8.21 4.79
CA PRO A 67 3.20 -6.85 5.06
C PRO A 67 4.73 -6.80 5.15
N ILE A 68 5.40 -5.92 4.40
CA ILE A 68 6.76 -5.50 4.71
C ILE A 68 6.64 -4.32 5.66
N LEU A 69 6.51 -4.63 6.92
CA LEU A 69 6.20 -3.68 7.98
C LEU A 69 7.08 -3.96 9.20
N THR A 70 8.04 -3.09 9.41
CA THR A 70 8.93 -3.12 10.59
C THR A 70 8.69 -1.87 11.44
N SER A 71 9.04 -1.94 12.73
CA SER A 71 8.85 -0.80 13.65
C SER A 71 9.60 0.46 13.19
N GLU A 72 10.69 0.29 12.44
CA GLU A 72 11.49 1.39 11.87
C GLU A 72 10.71 2.21 10.84
N LEU A 73 9.77 1.59 10.12
CA LEU A 73 8.94 2.25 9.11
C LEU A 73 7.69 2.93 9.71
N THR A 74 7.39 2.63 10.98
CA THR A 74 6.25 3.20 11.70
C THR A 74 6.65 4.40 12.57
N MET A 75 5.68 5.07 13.17
CA MET A 75 5.90 6.20 14.09
C MET A 75 5.69 5.80 15.55
N THR A 76 5.62 4.49 15.85
CA THR A 76 5.21 3.98 17.16
C THR A 76 6.17 4.29 18.29
N GLU A 77 7.47 4.33 18.03
CA GLU A 77 8.50 4.57 19.07
C GLU A 77 8.96 6.03 19.11
N HIS A 78 9.05 6.66 17.94
CA HIS A 78 9.46 8.06 17.84
C HIS A 78 8.84 8.71 16.60
N PRO A 79 8.23 9.90 16.70
CA PRO A 79 7.43 10.49 15.62
C PRO A 79 8.22 10.82 14.35
N THR A 80 9.55 10.98 14.43
CA THR A 80 10.40 11.31 13.27
C THR A 80 11.28 10.15 12.82
N LYS A 81 11.29 9.01 13.53
CA LYS A 81 12.17 7.85 13.22
C LYS A 81 11.97 7.39 11.78
N SER A 82 10.74 7.13 11.37
CA SER A 82 10.42 6.66 10.03
C SER A 82 10.92 7.60 8.93
N SER A 83 10.87 8.92 9.16
CA SER A 83 11.36 9.91 8.19
C SER A 83 12.88 9.86 7.98
N HIS A 84 13.65 9.47 9.01
CA HIS A 84 15.09 9.26 8.90
C HIS A 84 15.40 7.94 8.20
N ILE A 85 14.73 6.85 8.62
CA ILE A 85 14.90 5.52 8.01
C ILE A 85 14.49 5.53 6.53
N GLU A 86 13.40 6.21 6.18
CA GLU A 86 12.94 6.33 4.79
C GLU A 86 13.99 6.98 3.85
N ARG A 87 14.87 7.81 4.41
CA ARG A 87 15.96 8.46 3.66
C ARG A 87 17.26 7.66 3.65
N LEU A 88 17.35 6.60 4.44
CA LEU A 88 18.54 5.76 4.56
C LEU A 88 18.63 4.82 3.37
N SER A 89 19.72 4.90 2.59
CA SER A 89 19.99 3.96 1.51
C SER A 89 20.41 2.59 2.04
N GLY A 90 20.01 1.54 1.31
CA GLY A 90 20.33 0.14 1.61
C GLY A 90 19.34 -0.56 2.54
N TYR A 91 18.46 0.15 3.25
CA TYR A 91 17.51 -0.46 4.16
C TYR A 91 16.48 -1.34 3.43
N ALA A 92 15.98 -0.87 2.29
CA ALA A 92 15.03 -1.63 1.48
C ALA A 92 15.61 -2.96 1.01
N LYS A 93 16.88 -3.00 0.60
CA LYS A 93 17.55 -4.24 0.19
C LYS A 93 17.57 -5.27 1.30
N ILE A 94 17.86 -4.87 2.54
CA ILE A 94 17.83 -5.77 3.69
C ILE A 94 16.44 -6.40 3.85
N LEU A 95 15.38 -5.61 3.75
CA LEU A 95 14.01 -6.12 3.88
C LEU A 95 13.64 -7.05 2.72
N VAL A 96 14.01 -6.70 1.49
CA VAL A 96 13.76 -7.54 0.31
C VAL A 96 14.44 -8.92 0.48
N ASP A 97 15.66 -8.96 1.04
CA ASP A 97 16.38 -10.20 1.35
C ASP A 97 15.66 -11.01 2.45
N LEU A 98 15.31 -10.37 3.56
CA LEU A 98 14.66 -11.01 4.71
C LEU A 98 13.27 -11.56 4.38
N TYR A 99 12.46 -10.80 3.65
CA TYR A 99 11.12 -11.22 3.24
C TYR A 99 11.14 -12.21 2.06
N GLY A 100 12.28 -12.36 1.40
CA GLY A 100 12.49 -13.29 0.30
C GLY A 100 11.64 -12.96 -0.92
N VAL A 101 11.61 -11.67 -1.30
CA VAL A 101 10.95 -11.25 -2.56
C VAL A 101 11.64 -11.91 -3.74
N SER A 102 10.88 -12.47 -4.66
CA SER A 102 11.36 -13.30 -5.77
C SER A 102 10.60 -13.02 -7.08
N CYS A 103 11.03 -13.69 -8.14
CA CYS A 103 10.39 -13.58 -9.45
C CYS A 103 8.92 -14.02 -9.39
N GLY A 104 8.04 -13.26 -10.06
CA GLY A 104 6.60 -13.48 -10.08
C GLY A 104 5.84 -12.88 -8.88
N ASP A 105 6.53 -12.51 -7.80
CA ASP A 105 5.89 -11.82 -6.67
C ASP A 105 5.38 -10.43 -7.09
N VAL A 106 4.46 -9.88 -6.30
CA VAL A 106 3.95 -8.52 -6.47
C VAL A 106 4.28 -7.70 -5.23
N VAL A 107 4.85 -6.51 -5.42
CA VAL A 107 5.17 -5.58 -4.33
C VAL A 107 4.40 -4.28 -4.52
N LEU A 108 3.40 -4.05 -3.66
CA LEU A 108 2.65 -2.81 -3.61
C LEU A 108 3.31 -1.85 -2.63
N ILE A 109 3.67 -0.66 -3.10
CA ILE A 109 4.41 0.35 -2.35
C ILE A 109 3.57 1.62 -2.27
N ALA A 110 3.13 1.98 -1.06
CA ALA A 110 2.46 3.24 -0.80
C ALA A 110 3.47 4.32 -0.38
N SER A 111 3.56 5.39 -1.16
CA SER A 111 4.37 6.56 -0.82
C SER A 111 3.82 7.81 -1.50
N ASN A 112 3.26 8.73 -0.72
CA ASN A 112 2.59 9.91 -1.25
C ASN A 112 3.52 10.80 -2.09
N SER A 113 4.78 10.96 -1.69
CA SER A 113 5.79 11.71 -2.45
C SER A 113 6.62 10.85 -3.41
N GLY A 114 6.79 9.56 -3.12
CA GLY A 114 7.56 8.62 -3.93
C GLY A 114 9.02 8.98 -4.17
N ARG A 115 9.63 9.87 -3.35
CA ARG A 115 10.91 10.52 -3.65
C ARG A 115 12.11 10.08 -2.79
N ASN A 116 11.86 9.39 -1.67
CA ASN A 116 12.91 9.02 -0.72
C ASN A 116 13.52 7.65 -1.05
N ALA A 117 14.68 7.35 -0.43
CA ALA A 117 15.45 6.14 -0.72
C ALA A 117 14.65 4.86 -0.54
N TYR A 118 13.97 4.67 0.60
CA TYR A 118 13.28 3.43 0.91
C TYR A 118 12.25 2.98 -0.16
N PRO A 119 11.24 3.77 -0.54
CA PRO A 119 10.26 3.32 -1.54
C PRO A 119 10.87 3.14 -2.93
N ILE A 120 11.89 3.92 -3.28
CA ILE A 120 12.59 3.82 -4.57
C ILE A 120 13.43 2.54 -4.62
N GLU A 121 14.25 2.30 -3.61
CA GLU A 121 15.11 1.11 -3.53
C GLU A 121 14.28 -0.16 -3.41
N LEU A 122 13.16 -0.15 -2.66
CA LEU A 122 12.24 -1.29 -2.59
C LEU A 122 11.70 -1.64 -3.98
N ALA A 123 11.32 -0.65 -4.78
CA ALA A 123 10.88 -0.86 -6.15
C ALA A 123 12.00 -1.40 -7.05
N LEU A 124 13.20 -0.81 -6.97
CA LEU A 124 14.36 -1.24 -7.77
C LEU A 124 14.77 -2.68 -7.43
N GLU A 125 14.89 -3.00 -6.13
CA GLU A 125 15.27 -4.34 -5.69
C GLU A 125 14.22 -5.39 -6.05
N ALA A 126 12.93 -5.08 -5.91
CA ALA A 126 11.84 -5.96 -6.35
C ALA A 126 11.93 -6.22 -7.87
N LYS A 127 12.09 -5.18 -8.69
CA LYS A 127 12.26 -5.31 -10.15
C LYS A 127 13.49 -6.13 -10.52
N ASN A 128 14.62 -5.92 -9.86
CA ASN A 128 15.86 -6.67 -10.10
C ASN A 128 15.68 -8.18 -9.83
N ARG A 129 14.71 -8.56 -8.99
CA ARG A 129 14.36 -9.96 -8.72
C ARG A 129 13.27 -10.53 -9.61
N GLY A 130 12.75 -9.74 -10.55
CA GLY A 130 11.67 -10.15 -11.44
C GLY A 130 10.28 -10.07 -10.82
N ALA A 131 10.12 -9.36 -9.70
CA ALA A 131 8.82 -9.08 -9.13
C ALA A 131 8.13 -7.91 -9.85
N HIS A 132 6.80 -7.90 -9.82
CA HIS A 132 5.99 -6.79 -10.28
C HIS A 132 5.87 -5.71 -9.21
N VAL A 133 5.91 -4.45 -9.60
CA VAL A 133 5.82 -3.31 -8.69
C VAL A 133 4.58 -2.49 -8.98
N VAL A 134 3.76 -2.29 -7.95
CA VAL A 134 2.60 -1.39 -7.95
C VAL A 134 2.89 -0.21 -7.02
N ALA A 135 2.77 1.01 -7.51
CA ALA A 135 2.93 2.22 -6.72
C ALA A 135 1.58 2.87 -6.44
N ILE A 136 1.33 3.24 -5.18
CA ILE A 136 0.26 4.17 -4.80
C ILE A 136 0.92 5.48 -4.39
N THR A 137 0.63 6.56 -5.11
CA THR A 137 1.27 7.87 -4.88
C THR A 137 0.31 8.99 -5.24
N SER A 138 0.54 10.20 -4.72
CA SER A 138 -0.14 11.38 -5.26
C SER A 138 0.60 11.88 -6.48
N MET A 139 0.05 11.67 -7.67
CA MET A 139 0.70 12.13 -8.91
C MET A 139 0.94 13.63 -8.90
N LYS A 140 -0.02 14.39 -8.36
CA LYS A 140 0.11 15.85 -8.23
C LYS A 140 1.27 16.25 -7.30
N HIS A 141 1.52 15.48 -6.24
CA HIS A 141 2.60 15.77 -5.29
C HIS A 141 3.94 15.25 -5.80
N THR A 142 4.02 14.00 -6.26
CA THR A 142 5.28 13.38 -6.68
C THR A 142 5.90 14.06 -7.91
N THR A 143 5.09 14.51 -8.88
CA THR A 143 5.59 15.21 -10.06
C THR A 143 6.08 16.64 -9.77
N ALA A 144 5.63 17.25 -8.67
CA ALA A 144 6.11 18.55 -8.21
C ALA A 144 7.41 18.49 -7.41
N GLN A 145 7.98 17.27 -7.20
CA GLN A 145 9.14 17.05 -6.35
C GLN A 145 10.23 16.27 -7.10
N SER A 146 11.48 16.71 -6.96
CA SER A 146 12.63 15.94 -7.44
C SER A 146 12.92 14.75 -6.53
N SER A 147 13.46 13.66 -7.09
CA SER A 147 13.97 12.52 -6.33
C SER A 147 15.06 12.94 -5.33
N ARG A 148 15.08 12.25 -4.19
CA ARG A 148 16.18 12.31 -3.21
C ARG A 148 17.15 11.14 -3.32
N HIS A 149 16.88 10.20 -4.22
CA HIS A 149 17.71 9.03 -4.47
C HIS A 149 18.68 9.29 -5.63
N SER A 150 19.85 8.67 -5.58
CA SER A 150 20.93 8.84 -6.56
C SER A 150 20.56 8.44 -7.99
N CYS A 151 19.56 7.56 -8.19
CA CYS A 151 19.08 7.21 -9.53
C CYS A 151 18.30 8.33 -10.24
N GLY A 152 17.96 9.42 -9.54
CA GLY A 152 17.22 10.56 -10.07
C GLY A 152 15.74 10.30 -10.40
N LYS A 153 15.24 9.08 -10.24
CA LYS A 153 13.84 8.70 -10.51
C LYS A 153 13.01 8.70 -9.23
N ASN A 154 11.75 9.09 -9.34
CA ASN A 154 10.73 8.88 -8.32
C ASN A 154 10.07 7.50 -8.49
N LEU A 155 9.38 7.01 -7.47
CA LEU A 155 8.73 5.69 -7.43
C LEU A 155 7.82 5.45 -8.66
N TYR A 156 7.00 6.43 -9.06
CA TYR A 156 6.08 6.30 -10.20
C TYR A 156 6.78 6.05 -11.55
N GLN A 157 8.08 6.38 -11.67
CA GLN A 157 8.87 6.16 -12.88
C GLN A 157 9.52 4.76 -12.94
N ILE A 158 9.38 3.97 -11.87
CA ILE A 158 9.97 2.64 -11.73
C ILE A 158 8.88 1.55 -11.75
N ALA A 159 7.72 1.85 -11.15
CA ALA A 159 6.61 0.91 -11.00
C ALA A 159 5.97 0.51 -12.35
N ASP A 160 5.45 -0.73 -12.40
CA ASP A 160 4.72 -1.25 -13.56
C ASP A 160 3.29 -0.71 -13.63
N ILE A 161 2.65 -0.58 -12.46
CA ILE A 161 1.32 0.02 -12.30
C ILE A 161 1.43 1.19 -11.34
N VAL A 162 0.85 2.33 -11.71
CA VAL A 162 0.83 3.53 -10.86
C VAL A 162 -0.61 3.95 -10.60
N ILE A 163 -1.03 3.87 -9.36
CA ILE A 163 -2.34 4.31 -8.87
C ILE A 163 -2.16 5.71 -8.26
N ASP A 164 -2.87 6.69 -8.82
CA ASP A 164 -2.94 8.03 -8.25
C ASP A 164 -3.98 8.04 -7.12
N ASN A 165 -3.56 8.32 -5.90
CA ASN A 165 -4.48 8.48 -4.79
C ASN A 165 -5.22 9.83 -4.80
N CYS A 166 -5.04 10.64 -5.84
CA CYS A 166 -5.67 11.94 -6.05
C CYS A 166 -5.43 12.96 -4.92
N GLY A 167 -4.43 12.71 -4.08
CA GLY A 167 -4.07 13.54 -2.93
C GLY A 167 -3.55 14.93 -3.33
N LYS A 168 -3.59 15.87 -2.39
CA LYS A 168 -3.14 17.24 -2.59
C LYS A 168 -1.61 17.36 -2.46
N VAL A 169 -1.03 18.41 -3.05
CA VAL A 169 0.38 18.76 -2.80
C VAL A 169 0.54 19.12 -1.32
N GLY A 170 1.50 18.46 -0.65
CA GLY A 170 1.69 18.57 0.80
C GLY A 170 0.67 17.81 1.63
N ASP A 171 -0.16 16.97 0.98
CA ASP A 171 -1.17 16.07 1.56
C ASP A 171 -2.40 16.76 2.17
N CYS A 172 -2.25 17.86 2.90
CA CYS A 172 -3.34 18.52 3.60
C CYS A 172 -4.21 19.39 2.67
N ALA A 173 -5.55 19.32 2.84
CA ALA A 173 -6.52 19.92 1.93
C ALA A 173 -7.13 21.24 2.43
N LEU A 174 -7.23 21.46 3.75
CA LEU A 174 -7.98 22.56 4.33
C LEU A 174 -7.06 23.62 4.94
N SER A 175 -7.25 24.86 4.51
CA SER A 175 -6.67 26.04 5.16
C SER A 175 -7.71 26.63 6.12
N MET A 176 -7.27 27.13 7.25
CA MET A 176 -8.12 27.82 8.24
C MET A 176 -7.45 29.12 8.66
N ASP A 177 -8.25 30.15 8.85
CA ASP A 177 -7.76 31.45 9.33
C ASP A 177 -7.10 31.29 10.70
N GLY A 178 -5.94 31.90 10.88
CA GLY A 178 -5.15 31.80 12.10
C GLY A 178 -4.23 30.60 12.21
N LEU A 179 -4.15 29.74 11.16
CA LEU A 179 -3.20 28.62 11.08
C LEU A 179 -2.20 28.80 9.93
N ASP A 180 -0.93 28.64 10.24
CA ASP A 180 0.14 28.65 9.21
C ASP A 180 0.22 27.33 8.43
N ALA A 181 -0.33 26.23 8.98
CA ALA A 181 -0.34 24.91 8.37
C ALA A 181 -1.77 24.47 7.99
N LYS A 182 -1.87 23.66 6.93
CA LYS A 182 -3.14 23.07 6.52
C LYS A 182 -3.49 21.85 7.35
N LEU A 183 -4.76 21.57 7.45
CA LEU A 183 -5.35 20.39 8.08
C LEU A 183 -5.94 19.43 7.04
N CYS A 184 -6.49 18.31 7.50
CA CYS A 184 -7.17 17.30 6.69
C CYS A 184 -6.21 16.62 5.68
N PRO A 185 -5.28 15.75 6.15
CA PRO A 185 -4.45 14.95 5.27
C PRO A 185 -5.33 13.98 4.47
N THR A 186 -5.04 13.85 3.19
CA THR A 186 -5.90 13.16 2.21
C THR A 186 -5.44 11.74 1.90
N SER A 187 -4.14 11.47 2.03
CA SER A 187 -3.54 10.21 1.60
C SER A 187 -4.05 8.99 2.37
N SER A 188 -4.23 9.08 3.69
CA SER A 188 -4.69 7.94 4.48
C SER A 188 -6.13 7.53 4.12
N MET A 189 -7.03 8.49 3.96
CA MET A 189 -8.41 8.22 3.52
C MET A 189 -8.42 7.57 2.13
N ALA A 190 -7.68 8.14 1.19
CA ALA A 190 -7.58 7.63 -0.17
C ALA A 190 -7.00 6.21 -0.22
N ASN A 191 -5.90 5.98 0.48
CA ASN A 191 -5.20 4.69 0.49
C ASN A 191 -6.04 3.60 1.14
N SER A 192 -6.77 3.87 2.23
CA SER A 192 -7.69 2.88 2.83
C SER A 192 -8.80 2.49 1.86
N PHE A 193 -9.36 3.46 1.12
CA PHE A 193 -10.37 3.17 0.11
C PHE A 193 -9.80 2.35 -1.07
N ILE A 194 -8.62 2.71 -1.56
CA ILE A 194 -7.89 1.98 -2.62
C ILE A 194 -7.62 0.53 -2.19
N ALA A 195 -7.19 0.30 -0.94
CA ALA A 195 -6.95 -1.03 -0.39
C ALA A 195 -8.20 -1.93 -0.52
N GLN A 196 -9.36 -1.41 -0.14
CA GLN A 196 -10.62 -2.16 -0.23
C GLN A 196 -11.00 -2.45 -1.69
N CYS A 197 -10.80 -1.50 -2.60
CA CYS A 197 -11.06 -1.71 -4.02
C CYS A 197 -10.18 -2.84 -4.60
N ILE A 198 -8.90 -2.85 -4.29
CA ILE A 198 -7.96 -3.90 -4.73
C ILE A 198 -8.36 -5.27 -4.16
N ASN A 199 -8.68 -5.35 -2.86
CA ASN A 199 -9.11 -6.58 -2.22
C ASN A 199 -10.40 -7.14 -2.87
N VAL A 200 -11.38 -6.29 -3.14
CA VAL A 200 -12.63 -6.68 -3.79
C VAL A 200 -12.39 -7.13 -5.23
N ALA A 201 -11.56 -6.42 -6.00
CA ALA A 201 -11.22 -6.80 -7.36
C ALA A 201 -10.50 -8.15 -7.40
N CYS A 202 -9.55 -8.38 -6.49
CA CYS A 202 -8.87 -9.66 -6.32
C CYS A 202 -9.86 -10.79 -5.99
N ALA A 203 -10.73 -10.58 -5.01
CA ALA A 203 -11.72 -11.58 -4.59
C ALA A 203 -12.69 -11.96 -5.74
N LYS A 204 -13.17 -10.96 -6.49
CA LYS A 204 -14.01 -11.21 -7.67
C LYS A 204 -13.30 -12.07 -8.71
N TYR A 205 -12.06 -11.72 -9.04
CA TYR A 205 -11.26 -12.48 -10.00
C TYR A 205 -11.06 -13.94 -9.56
N LEU A 206 -10.73 -14.18 -8.28
CA LEU A 206 -10.58 -15.54 -7.75
C LEU A 206 -11.89 -16.34 -7.83
N ILE A 207 -13.03 -15.72 -7.48
CA ILE A 207 -14.36 -16.36 -7.58
C ILE A 207 -14.68 -16.73 -9.02
N GLU A 208 -14.46 -15.84 -9.99
CA GLU A 208 -14.68 -16.08 -11.42
C GLU A 208 -13.82 -17.24 -11.95
N HIS A 209 -12.67 -17.49 -11.34
CA HIS A 209 -11.78 -18.60 -11.68
C HIS A 209 -11.99 -19.84 -10.81
N ASN A 210 -13.09 -19.92 -10.03
CA ASN A 210 -13.42 -21.01 -9.12
C ASN A 210 -12.33 -21.31 -8.06
N VAL A 211 -11.62 -20.29 -7.59
CA VAL A 211 -10.62 -20.38 -6.53
C VAL A 211 -11.22 -19.90 -5.22
N GLU A 212 -11.01 -20.67 -4.14
CA GLU A 212 -11.44 -20.26 -2.80
C GLU A 212 -10.73 -18.97 -2.37
N VAL A 213 -11.52 -17.99 -1.93
CA VAL A 213 -10.99 -16.70 -1.44
C VAL A 213 -10.72 -16.79 0.06
N PRO A 214 -9.47 -16.74 0.51
CA PRO A 214 -9.11 -16.83 1.92
C PRO A 214 -9.29 -15.47 2.62
N VAL A 215 -10.52 -15.18 3.06
CA VAL A 215 -10.88 -13.90 3.72
C VAL A 215 -11.02 -14.11 5.22
N PHE A 216 -10.39 -13.27 6.03
CA PHE A 216 -10.58 -13.23 7.47
C PHE A 216 -11.98 -12.71 7.85
N SER A 217 -12.58 -13.36 8.83
CA SER A 217 -13.79 -12.88 9.50
C SER A 217 -13.42 -12.04 10.73
N SER A 218 -14.37 -11.24 11.22
CA SER A 218 -14.15 -10.49 12.47
C SER A 218 -13.99 -11.45 13.65
N LEU A 219 -12.91 -11.31 14.42
CA LEU A 219 -12.70 -12.07 15.67
C LEU A 219 -13.70 -11.70 16.78
N ASN A 220 -14.47 -10.62 16.59
CA ASN A 220 -15.56 -10.21 17.51
C ASN A 220 -16.92 -10.83 17.13
N CYS A 221 -16.95 -11.78 16.17
CA CYS A 221 -18.13 -12.53 15.81
C CYS A 221 -17.95 -13.98 16.27
N ASP A 222 -18.95 -14.52 16.98
CA ASP A 222 -18.91 -15.89 17.50
C ASP A 222 -18.73 -16.92 16.38
N GLY A 223 -17.89 -17.93 16.63
CA GLY A 223 -17.66 -19.06 15.72
C GLY A 223 -16.71 -18.77 14.56
N THR A 224 -15.98 -17.66 14.58
CA THR A 224 -15.01 -17.29 13.53
C THR A 224 -13.58 -17.71 13.84
N GLU A 225 -13.27 -18.02 15.10
CA GLU A 225 -11.92 -18.29 15.59
C GLU A 225 -11.27 -19.45 14.86
N GLU A 226 -11.94 -20.62 14.78
CA GLU A 226 -11.39 -21.84 14.15
C GLU A 226 -11.06 -21.59 12.66
N ARG A 227 -11.91 -20.86 11.96
CA ARG A 227 -11.68 -20.51 10.55
C ARG A 227 -10.46 -19.59 10.41
N ASN A 228 -10.39 -18.54 11.20
CA ASN A 228 -9.28 -17.59 11.17
C ASN A 228 -7.96 -18.25 11.56
N ASP A 229 -7.97 -19.13 12.57
CA ASP A 229 -6.80 -19.91 12.97
C ASP A 229 -6.25 -20.77 11.82
N LYS A 230 -7.14 -21.41 11.06
CA LYS A 230 -6.74 -22.19 9.86
C LYS A 230 -6.08 -21.29 8.81
N LEU A 231 -6.64 -20.09 8.59
CA LEU A 231 -6.07 -19.13 7.66
C LEU A 231 -4.71 -18.58 8.13
N PHE A 232 -4.59 -18.23 9.41
CA PHE A 232 -3.31 -17.80 9.99
C PHE A 232 -2.24 -18.89 9.85
N LYS A 233 -2.54 -20.13 10.22
CA LYS A 233 -1.60 -21.25 10.10
C LYS A 233 -1.17 -21.52 8.66
N LYS A 234 -2.07 -21.32 7.70
CA LYS A 234 -1.80 -21.62 6.29
C LYS A 234 -1.02 -20.50 5.59
N TYR A 235 -1.34 -19.25 5.86
CA TYR A 235 -0.87 -18.11 5.07
C TYR A 235 0.05 -17.16 5.83
N THR A 236 -0.13 -17.01 7.14
CA THR A 236 0.69 -16.10 7.94
C THR A 236 1.93 -16.84 8.41
N ARG A 237 3.08 -16.48 7.88
CA ARG A 237 4.35 -16.96 8.42
C ARG A 237 4.64 -16.17 9.70
N MET A 238 4.53 -16.83 10.85
CA MET A 238 5.20 -16.34 12.05
C MET A 238 6.69 -16.62 11.88
N TYR A 239 7.49 -15.58 12.02
CA TYR A 239 8.95 -15.64 11.92
C TYR A 239 9.55 -16.41 13.09
#